data_b115f9142cefcf611036e7bcde0c9dca
#
_entry.id   b115f9142cefcf611036e7bcde0c9dca
#
_cell.length_a   1.000
_cell.length_b   1.000
_cell.length_c   1.000
_cell.angle_alpha   90.00
_cell.angle_beta   90.00
_cell.angle_gamma   90.00
#
_symmetry.space_group_name_H-M   'P 1'
#
loop_
_entity.id
_entity.type
_entity.pdbx_description
1 polymer ?
#
loop_
_entity_poly.entity_id
_entity_poly.type
_entity_poly.pdbx_seq_one_letter_code
_entity_poly.pdbx_strand_id
1 'polypeptide(L)'
;MDQEHLNPEALNFPFPAIIGVDEAKKALLAALVSDDIRTVLIQGGTGSAKTTLIRSLTGISEREVLNLPLGTNDDQVFGIIDLEETLLTGERRMMPGILQKSDLNILHADDVNLMDHSLLDQLLESVNRQKALVEREGLSYEYRCRTTFIGTMN
;
A
#
# COMPACT_ATOMS: atom_id res chain seq x y z
N MET A 1 12.81 -20.00 -31.76
CA MET A 1 11.35 -20.05 -31.50
C MET A 1 11.20 -19.66 -30.03
N ASP A 2 11.19 -18.35 -29.81
CA ASP A 2 11.21 -17.74 -28.48
C ASP A 2 9.84 -17.91 -27.84
N GLN A 3 9.79 -18.68 -26.76
CA GLN A 3 8.63 -18.66 -25.86
C GLN A 3 8.72 -17.36 -25.08
N GLU A 4 8.04 -16.32 -25.54
CA GLU A 4 7.67 -15.18 -24.71
C GLU A 4 6.95 -15.74 -23.47
N HIS A 5 7.63 -15.71 -22.35
CA HIS A 5 7.00 -15.86 -21.06
C HIS A 5 5.99 -14.71 -20.91
N LEU A 6 4.74 -14.99 -21.26
CA LEU A 6 3.61 -14.14 -20.92
C LEU A 6 3.63 -13.98 -19.39
N ASN A 7 4.10 -12.82 -18.95
CA ASN A 7 4.04 -12.42 -17.56
C ASN A 7 2.56 -12.39 -17.13
N PRO A 8 2.10 -13.27 -16.22
CA PRO A 8 0.70 -13.29 -15.81
C PRO A 8 0.25 -12.00 -15.10
N GLU A 9 1.19 -11.09 -14.77
CA GLU A 9 0.89 -9.78 -14.21
C GLU A 9 0.42 -8.75 -15.25
N ALA A 10 0.51 -9.04 -16.56
CA ALA A 10 0.21 -8.10 -17.64
C ALA A 10 -1.26 -8.03 -18.06
N LEU A 11 -2.15 -8.84 -17.50
CA LEU A 11 -3.59 -8.81 -17.80
C LEU A 11 -4.35 -8.09 -16.68
N ASN A 12 -4.10 -6.79 -16.53
CA ASN A 12 -5.00 -5.95 -15.74
C ASN A 12 -6.32 -5.81 -16.47
N PHE A 13 -7.38 -6.38 -15.89
CA PHE A 13 -8.73 -6.24 -16.43
C PHE A 13 -9.11 -4.76 -16.45
N PRO A 14 -9.65 -4.20 -17.55
CA PRO A 14 -9.94 -2.77 -17.63
C PRO A 14 -10.93 -2.33 -16.57
N PHE A 15 -10.61 -1.28 -15.83
CA PHE A 15 -11.46 -0.74 -14.77
C PHE A 15 -12.92 -0.50 -15.19
N PRO A 16 -13.22 0.07 -16.38
CA PRO A 16 -14.60 0.27 -16.82
C PRO A 16 -15.37 -1.03 -17.06
N ALA A 17 -14.67 -2.11 -17.42
CA ALA A 17 -15.30 -3.39 -17.79
C ALA A 17 -15.74 -4.22 -16.57
N ILE A 18 -15.35 -3.87 -15.35
CA ILE A 18 -15.81 -4.53 -14.13
C ILE A 18 -17.22 -4.04 -13.82
N ILE A 19 -18.21 -4.94 -13.76
CA ILE A 19 -19.64 -4.61 -13.60
C ILE A 19 -20.10 -4.99 -12.18
N GLY A 20 -21.07 -4.24 -11.65
CA GLY A 20 -21.78 -4.58 -10.40
C GLY A 20 -21.06 -4.15 -9.11
N VAL A 21 -20.03 -3.27 -9.20
CA VAL A 21 -19.28 -2.74 -8.06
C VAL A 21 -19.23 -1.20 -8.08
N ASP A 22 -20.33 -0.57 -8.46
CA ASP A 22 -20.36 0.88 -8.74
C ASP A 22 -20.02 1.75 -7.54
N GLU A 23 -20.44 1.38 -6.33
CA GLU A 23 -20.12 2.11 -5.10
C GLU A 23 -18.60 2.03 -4.80
N ALA A 24 -17.99 0.83 -4.95
CA ALA A 24 -16.56 0.67 -4.78
C ALA A 24 -15.78 1.47 -5.84
N LYS A 25 -16.24 1.48 -7.09
CA LYS A 25 -15.65 2.30 -8.17
C LYS A 25 -15.68 3.78 -7.82
N LYS A 26 -16.83 4.29 -7.36
CA LYS A 26 -16.97 5.70 -6.96
C LYS A 26 -16.01 6.07 -5.83
N ALA A 27 -15.92 5.22 -4.80
CA ALA A 27 -15.03 5.43 -3.68
C ALA A 27 -13.55 5.46 -4.12
N LEU A 28 -13.15 4.54 -4.99
CA LEU A 28 -11.79 4.49 -5.52
C LEU A 28 -11.46 5.69 -6.41
N LEU A 29 -12.38 6.09 -7.31
CA LEU A 29 -12.19 7.29 -8.14
C LEU A 29 -12.10 8.55 -7.29
N ALA A 30 -12.93 8.68 -6.25
CA ALA A 30 -12.87 9.79 -5.32
C ALA A 30 -11.51 9.85 -4.61
N ALA A 31 -10.97 8.70 -4.17
CA ALA A 31 -9.66 8.62 -3.54
C ALA A 31 -8.48 8.89 -4.49
N LEU A 32 -8.66 8.65 -5.80
CA LEU A 32 -7.65 9.02 -6.81
C LEU A 32 -7.60 10.53 -7.08
N VAL A 33 -8.74 11.22 -6.94
CA VAL A 33 -8.90 12.64 -7.28
C VAL A 33 -8.69 13.54 -6.06
N SER A 34 -9.01 13.07 -4.86
CA SER A 34 -8.94 13.86 -3.62
C SER A 34 -7.83 13.38 -2.71
N ASP A 35 -6.88 14.26 -2.42
CA ASP A 35 -5.81 13.99 -1.44
C ASP A 35 -6.30 13.92 0.01
N ASP A 36 -7.55 14.31 0.27
CA ASP A 36 -8.17 14.21 1.60
C ASP A 36 -8.68 12.79 1.90
N ILE A 37 -8.97 12.00 0.85
CA ILE A 37 -9.39 10.60 0.98
C ILE A 37 -8.15 9.71 0.95
N ARG A 38 -7.62 9.40 2.13
CA ARG A 38 -6.36 8.64 2.27
C ARG A 38 -6.55 7.17 2.54
N THR A 39 -7.76 6.78 2.94
CA THR A 39 -8.06 5.38 3.28
C THR A 39 -9.42 5.00 2.70
N VAL A 40 -9.45 3.86 2.01
CA VAL A 40 -10.68 3.25 1.49
C VAL A 40 -10.74 1.81 1.97
N LEU A 41 -11.88 1.40 2.52
CA LEU A 41 -12.15 0.01 2.87
C LEU A 41 -13.26 -0.52 1.97
N ILE A 42 -12.99 -1.62 1.27
CA ILE A 42 -13.96 -2.31 0.42
C ILE A 42 -14.35 -3.63 1.08
N GLN A 43 -15.60 -3.73 1.51
CA GLN A 43 -16.17 -4.95 2.04
C GLN A 43 -17.05 -5.64 1.00
N GLY A 44 -16.94 -6.97 0.90
CA GLY A 44 -17.77 -7.74 -0.01
C GLY A 44 -17.39 -9.21 0.00
N GLY A 45 -18.30 -10.09 -0.41
CA GLY A 45 -18.10 -11.53 -0.41
C GLY A 45 -16.89 -11.98 -1.23
N THR A 46 -16.45 -13.20 -0.95
CA THR A 46 -15.36 -13.83 -1.73
C THR A 46 -15.76 -13.93 -3.21
N GLY A 47 -14.82 -13.63 -4.10
CA GLY A 47 -15.07 -13.65 -5.54
C GLY A 47 -15.79 -12.43 -6.11
N SER A 48 -16.05 -11.37 -5.32
CA SER A 48 -16.65 -10.12 -5.78
C SER A 48 -15.70 -9.17 -6.54
N ALA A 49 -14.61 -9.67 -7.08
CA ALA A 49 -13.62 -8.95 -7.89
C ALA A 49 -12.93 -7.75 -7.18
N LYS A 50 -12.91 -7.69 -5.84
CA LYS A 50 -12.28 -6.59 -5.09
C LYS A 50 -10.82 -6.36 -5.48
N THR A 51 -10.01 -7.39 -5.42
CA THR A 51 -8.57 -7.32 -5.75
C THR A 51 -8.35 -6.98 -7.22
N THR A 52 -9.16 -7.52 -8.13
CA THR A 52 -9.13 -7.19 -9.57
C THR A 52 -9.47 -5.73 -9.80
N LEU A 53 -10.47 -5.20 -9.10
CA LEU A 53 -10.88 -3.80 -9.18
C LEU A 53 -9.75 -2.86 -8.74
N ILE A 54 -9.06 -3.18 -7.64
CA ILE A 54 -7.96 -2.35 -7.14
C ILE A 54 -6.77 -2.39 -8.11
N ARG A 55 -6.39 -3.58 -8.59
CA ARG A 55 -5.30 -3.71 -9.58
C ARG A 55 -5.58 -2.96 -10.89
N SER A 56 -6.84 -2.89 -11.30
CA SER A 56 -7.22 -2.18 -12.52
C SER A 56 -7.04 -0.66 -12.44
N LEU A 57 -6.78 -0.09 -11.24
CA LEU A 57 -6.49 1.33 -11.06
C LEU A 57 -5.21 1.76 -11.79
N THR A 58 -4.24 0.86 -11.96
CA THR A 58 -3.02 1.14 -12.73
C THR A 58 -3.29 1.47 -14.21
N GLY A 59 -4.44 1.05 -14.75
CA GLY A 59 -4.86 1.36 -16.12
C GLY A 59 -5.51 2.74 -16.29
N ILE A 60 -5.86 3.42 -15.18
CA ILE A 60 -6.55 4.72 -15.19
C ILE A 60 -5.82 5.80 -14.37
N SER A 61 -4.72 5.45 -13.73
CA SER A 61 -3.90 6.33 -12.90
C SER A 61 -2.42 6.04 -13.15
N GLU A 62 -1.58 7.06 -13.04
CA GLU A 62 -0.12 6.91 -13.05
C GLU A 62 0.43 6.36 -11.73
N ARG A 63 -0.42 6.20 -10.72
CA ARG A 63 -0.03 5.65 -9.40
C ARG A 63 0.12 4.13 -9.49
N GLU A 64 1.20 3.63 -8.94
CA GLU A 64 1.41 2.19 -8.79
C GLU A 64 0.58 1.63 -7.63
N VAL A 65 0.20 0.36 -7.73
CA VAL A 65 -0.44 -0.39 -6.65
C VAL A 65 0.57 -1.33 -6.03
N LEU A 66 1.03 -1.00 -4.82
CA LEU A 66 1.93 -1.85 -4.04
C LEU A 66 1.09 -2.75 -3.12
N ASN A 67 1.36 -4.03 -3.12
CA ASN A 67 0.67 -4.98 -2.24
C ASN A 67 1.37 -5.09 -0.89
N LEU A 68 0.61 -5.01 0.18
CA LEU A 68 1.03 -5.29 1.56
C LEU A 68 0.60 -6.72 1.93
N PRO A 69 1.54 -7.67 2.05
CA PRO A 69 1.21 -9.05 2.43
C PRO A 69 0.73 -9.14 3.89
N LEU A 70 -0.21 -10.06 4.18
CA LEU A 70 -0.77 -10.27 5.52
C LEU A 70 0.26 -10.60 6.62
N GLY A 71 1.30 -11.33 6.27
CA GLY A 71 2.37 -11.71 7.22
C GLY A 71 3.47 -10.68 7.39
N THR A 72 3.28 -9.44 6.92
CA THR A 72 4.28 -8.38 7.01
C THR A 72 4.44 -7.90 8.45
N ASN A 73 5.69 -7.69 8.88
CA ASN A 73 6.02 -7.17 10.20
C ASN A 73 6.30 -5.64 10.15
N ASP A 74 6.47 -5.03 11.33
CA ASP A 74 6.72 -3.58 11.48
C ASP A 74 7.92 -3.10 10.66
N ASP A 75 9.02 -3.85 10.67
CA ASP A 75 10.24 -3.47 9.96
C ASP A 75 10.05 -3.46 8.45
N GLN A 76 9.25 -4.37 7.93
CA GLN A 76 8.91 -4.44 6.50
C GLN A 76 7.93 -3.33 6.09
N VAL A 77 7.03 -2.92 7.00
CA VAL A 77 6.07 -1.83 6.75
C VAL A 77 6.76 -0.48 6.86
N PHE A 78 7.37 -0.19 8.00
CA PHE A 78 7.89 1.15 8.31
C PHE A 78 9.34 1.34 7.90
N GLY A 79 10.08 0.24 7.71
CA GLY A 79 11.51 0.27 7.45
C GLY A 79 12.35 0.11 8.71
N ILE A 80 13.65 0.00 8.51
CA ILE A 80 14.62 -0.28 9.56
C ILE A 80 15.80 0.69 9.44
N ILE A 81 16.33 1.16 10.57
CA ILE A 81 17.55 1.95 10.59
C ILE A 81 18.75 1.00 10.44
N ASP A 82 19.57 1.24 9.42
CA ASP A 82 20.80 0.50 9.21
C ASP A 82 21.85 0.95 10.23
N LEU A 83 21.91 0.22 11.35
CA LEU A 83 22.84 0.54 12.44
C LEU A 83 24.30 0.35 12.04
N GLU A 84 24.62 -0.67 11.26
CA GLU A 84 25.98 -0.96 10.83
C GLU A 84 26.54 0.18 9.97
N GLU A 85 25.79 0.58 8.95
CA GLU A 85 26.21 1.66 8.07
C GLU A 85 26.15 3.02 8.78
N THR A 86 25.19 3.23 9.68
CA THR A 86 25.14 4.43 10.53
C THR A 86 26.36 4.57 11.43
N LEU A 87 26.83 3.47 12.02
CA LEU A 87 28.05 3.48 12.85
C LEU A 87 29.33 3.67 12.04
N LEU A 88 29.38 3.12 10.83
CA LEU A 88 30.56 3.23 9.95
C LEU A 88 30.69 4.62 9.34
N THR A 89 29.60 5.24 8.95
CA THR A 89 29.60 6.51 8.22
C THR A 89 29.35 7.74 9.11
N GLY A 90 28.78 7.52 10.31
CA GLY A 90 28.27 8.60 11.16
C GLY A 90 26.98 9.24 10.64
N GLU A 91 26.46 8.80 9.51
CA GLU A 91 25.20 9.27 8.92
C GLU A 91 24.10 8.25 9.13
N ARG A 92 22.90 8.74 9.53
CA ARG A 92 21.73 7.87 9.71
C ARG A 92 21.28 7.35 8.37
N ARG A 93 21.35 6.04 8.17
CA ARG A 93 20.87 5.38 6.98
C ARG A 93 19.65 4.53 7.28
N MET A 94 18.67 4.63 6.41
CA MET A 94 17.39 3.90 6.52
C MET A 94 17.25 2.92 5.37
N MET A 95 16.87 1.69 5.67
CA MET A 95 16.32 0.76 4.68
C MET A 95 14.81 0.98 4.61
N PRO A 96 14.26 1.51 3.50
CA PRO A 96 12.87 1.90 3.42
C PRO A 96 11.93 0.69 3.45
N GLY A 97 10.89 0.78 4.28
CA GLY A 97 9.77 -0.15 4.27
C GLY A 97 8.80 0.10 3.11
N ILE A 98 7.76 -0.76 3.01
CA ILE A 98 6.79 -0.65 1.93
C ILE A 98 5.98 0.66 2.01
N LEU A 99 5.72 1.18 3.19
CA LEU A 99 5.01 2.44 3.38
C LEU A 99 5.78 3.62 2.79
N GLN A 100 7.09 3.69 2.98
CA GLN A 100 7.93 4.73 2.38
C GLN A 100 8.01 4.57 0.85
N LYS A 101 8.09 3.33 0.36
CA LYS A 101 8.10 3.02 -1.08
C LYS A 101 6.78 3.37 -1.76
N SER A 102 5.68 3.37 -1.01
CA SER A 102 4.35 3.73 -1.53
C SER A 102 4.06 5.23 -1.53
N ASP A 103 5.03 6.09 -1.21
CA ASP A 103 4.83 7.55 -1.27
C ASP A 103 4.33 7.97 -2.66
N LEU A 104 3.25 8.75 -2.72
CA LEU A 104 2.52 9.16 -3.94
C LEU A 104 1.83 8.01 -4.70
N ASN A 105 1.82 6.80 -4.18
CA ASN A 105 1.24 5.61 -4.78
C ASN A 105 0.07 5.05 -3.94
N ILE A 106 -0.42 3.88 -4.33
CA ILE A 106 -1.49 3.16 -3.64
C ILE A 106 -0.86 2.00 -2.88
N LEU A 107 -1.17 1.87 -1.59
CA LEU A 107 -0.83 0.71 -0.78
C LEU A 107 -2.09 -0.13 -0.57
N HIS A 108 -2.09 -1.35 -1.10
CA HIS A 108 -3.22 -2.27 -1.02
C HIS A 108 -2.94 -3.41 -0.05
N ALA A 109 -3.86 -3.67 0.86
CA ALA A 109 -3.86 -4.85 1.73
C ALA A 109 -5.14 -5.64 1.54
N ASP A 110 -5.00 -6.92 1.19
CA ASP A 110 -6.12 -7.86 1.10
C ASP A 110 -6.42 -8.44 2.48
N ASP A 111 -7.71 -8.67 2.77
CA ASP A 111 -8.19 -9.25 4.03
C ASP A 111 -7.62 -8.54 5.29
N VAL A 112 -7.72 -7.22 5.34
CA VAL A 112 -7.17 -6.39 6.44
C VAL A 112 -7.64 -6.79 7.83
N ASN A 113 -8.80 -7.45 7.92
CA ASN A 113 -9.33 -8.01 9.16
C ASN A 113 -8.49 -9.17 9.73
N LEU A 114 -7.56 -9.72 8.95
CA LEU A 114 -6.62 -10.76 9.38
C LEU A 114 -5.24 -10.22 9.73
N MET A 115 -5.00 -8.92 9.53
CA MET A 115 -3.74 -8.28 9.91
C MET A 115 -3.64 -8.10 11.42
N ASP A 116 -2.42 -7.96 11.92
CA ASP A 116 -2.19 -7.53 13.30
C ASP A 116 -2.79 -6.15 13.53
N HIS A 117 -3.63 -6.02 14.56
CA HIS A 117 -4.37 -4.79 14.84
C HIS A 117 -3.44 -3.63 15.21
N SER A 118 -2.37 -3.89 15.96
CA SER A 118 -1.42 -2.85 16.35
C SER A 118 -0.67 -2.30 15.15
N LEU A 119 -0.25 -3.20 14.24
CA LEU A 119 0.40 -2.82 12.99
C LEU A 119 -0.53 -2.01 12.09
N LEU A 120 -1.79 -2.44 11.96
CA LEU A 120 -2.80 -1.76 11.15
C LEU A 120 -3.10 -0.36 11.71
N ASP A 121 -3.25 -0.21 13.02
CA ASP A 121 -3.51 1.09 13.66
C ASP A 121 -2.35 2.06 13.42
N GLN A 122 -1.10 1.63 13.59
CA GLN A 122 0.07 2.44 13.32
C GLN A 122 0.19 2.83 11.85
N LEU A 123 -0.13 1.90 10.94
CA LEU A 123 -0.15 2.15 9.50
C LEU A 123 -1.19 3.22 9.15
N LEU A 124 -2.42 3.06 9.62
CA LEU A 124 -3.50 4.01 9.37
C LEU A 124 -3.22 5.39 9.96
N GLU A 125 -2.62 5.45 11.15
CA GLU A 125 -2.20 6.71 11.75
C GLU A 125 -1.14 7.41 10.87
N SER A 126 -0.13 6.67 10.41
CA SER A 126 0.92 7.19 9.55
C SER A 126 0.38 7.71 8.21
N VAL A 127 -0.54 6.95 7.58
CA VAL A 127 -1.22 7.35 6.34
C VAL A 127 -2.04 8.62 6.55
N ASN A 128 -2.80 8.71 7.65
CA ASN A 128 -3.62 9.88 7.95
C ASN A 128 -2.77 11.14 8.24
N ARG A 129 -1.63 10.98 8.90
CA ARG A 129 -0.68 12.06 9.15
C ARG A 129 0.20 12.40 7.95
N GLN A 130 0.23 11.54 6.93
CA GLN A 130 1.17 11.60 5.80
C GLN A 130 2.65 11.59 6.22
N LYS A 131 2.92 11.00 7.37
CA LYS A 131 4.24 10.89 7.99
C LYS A 131 4.33 9.62 8.83
N ALA A 132 5.47 8.98 8.76
CA ALA A 132 5.80 7.86 9.63
C ALA A 132 7.06 8.17 10.43
N LEU A 133 7.09 7.70 11.67
CA LEU A 133 8.23 7.81 12.57
C LEU A 133 8.71 6.39 12.92
N VAL A 134 9.98 6.14 12.68
CA VAL A 134 10.66 4.89 13.08
C VAL A 134 11.62 5.22 14.21
N GLU A 135 11.45 4.55 15.36
CA GLU A 135 12.33 4.69 16.51
C GLU A 135 12.97 3.34 16.83
N ARG A 136 14.31 3.29 16.81
CA ARG A 136 15.10 2.09 17.12
C ARG A 136 16.40 2.50 17.82
N GLU A 137 16.77 1.80 18.89
CA GLU A 137 18.04 1.97 19.61
C GLU A 137 18.38 3.44 19.97
N GLY A 138 17.35 4.22 20.34
CA GLY A 138 17.51 5.66 20.64
C GLY A 138 17.68 6.55 19.41
N LEU A 139 17.61 6.01 18.21
CA LEU A 139 17.57 6.76 16.96
C LEU A 139 16.12 6.92 16.50
N SER A 140 15.79 8.09 15.95
CA SER A 140 14.51 8.36 15.34
C SER A 140 14.68 8.85 13.90
N TYR A 141 13.80 8.36 13.01
CA TYR A 141 13.77 8.75 11.61
C TYR A 141 12.32 9.02 11.20
N GLU A 142 12.05 10.25 10.74
CA GLU A 142 10.73 10.63 10.21
C GLU A 142 10.80 10.74 8.68
N TYR A 143 9.79 10.21 7.99
CA TYR A 143 9.66 10.34 6.53
C TYR A 143 8.21 10.63 6.13
N ARG A 144 8.04 11.15 4.93
CA ARG A 144 6.72 11.39 4.33
C ARG A 144 6.18 10.09 3.72
N CYS A 145 4.86 9.90 3.84
CA CYS A 145 4.14 8.79 3.22
C CYS A 145 2.77 9.28 2.73
N ARG A 146 2.78 10.04 1.64
CA ARG A 146 1.57 10.52 0.97
C ARG A 146 0.97 9.40 0.13
N THR A 147 0.48 8.40 0.80
CA THR A 147 -0.05 7.18 0.20
C THR A 147 -1.56 7.13 0.36
N THR A 148 -2.25 6.52 -0.60
CA THR A 148 -3.66 6.13 -0.45
C THR A 148 -3.68 4.66 -0.07
N PHE A 149 -4.17 4.36 1.14
CA PHE A 149 -4.32 2.99 1.62
C PHE A 149 -5.68 2.44 1.20
N ILE A 150 -5.68 1.27 0.55
CA ILE A 150 -6.91 0.57 0.16
C ILE A 150 -6.89 -0.81 0.79
N GLY A 151 -7.81 -1.03 1.73
CA GLY A 151 -8.03 -2.32 2.37
C GLY A 151 -9.21 -3.06 1.75
N THR A 152 -9.13 -4.39 1.67
CA THR A 152 -10.28 -5.24 1.38
C THR A 152 -10.59 -6.13 2.57
N MET A 153 -11.85 -6.54 2.71
CA MET A 153 -12.29 -7.54 3.68
C MET A 153 -13.52 -8.29 3.18
N ASN A 154 -13.70 -9.50 3.67
CA ASN A 154 -14.85 -10.35 3.37
C ASN A 154 -15.98 -10.15 4.38
#